data_1393d69cfa829bcdccf3f12765536a8b
#
_entry.id   1393d69cfa829bcdccf3f12765536a8b
#
_cell.length_a   1.000
_cell.length_b   1.000
_cell.length_c   1.000
_cell.angle_alpha   90.00
_cell.angle_beta   90.00
_cell.angle_gamma   90.00
#
_symmetry.space_group_name_H-M   'P 1'
#
loop_
_entity.id
_entity.type
_entity.pdbx_description
1 polymer ?
#
loop_
_entity_poly.entity_id
_entity_poly.type
_entity_poly.pdbx_seq_one_letter_code
_entity_poly.pdbx_strand_id
1 'polypeptide(L)'
;MKRILYFIIVVLTFTACKTTKQQPQSQYTTDPATQPKVFSVPGAEKPAVTETTTSGDLPISTKKEQVSFTQQEDRTGNETNTFFVIIGSFSQLDNAKNYRETLLNEGFTPIILHSETGYYRVCVNSYKNETEARTRIRDLRQAFPKYADVWLLIKE
;
A
#
# COMPACT_ATOMS: atom_id res chain seq x y z
N MET A 1 38.06 -31.75 -33.17
CA MET A 1 38.13 -32.55 -31.93
C MET A 1 38.50 -31.74 -30.67
N LYS A 2 38.85 -30.45 -30.78
CA LYS A 2 39.22 -29.60 -29.61
C LYS A 2 38.05 -28.84 -28.98
N ARG A 3 36.85 -28.84 -29.57
CA ARG A 3 35.67 -28.10 -29.05
C ARG A 3 34.76 -28.90 -28.16
N ILE A 4 34.93 -30.20 -28.08
CA ILE A 4 34.13 -31.12 -27.24
C ILE A 4 34.69 -31.23 -25.83
N LEU A 5 35.96 -30.93 -25.62
CA LEU A 5 36.65 -31.03 -24.34
C LEU A 5 36.26 -29.89 -23.35
N TYR A 6 35.78 -28.75 -23.88
CA TYR A 6 35.38 -27.61 -23.05
C TYR A 6 33.98 -27.76 -22.41
N PHE A 7 33.13 -28.62 -22.95
CA PHE A 7 31.79 -28.84 -22.39
C PHE A 7 31.75 -29.77 -21.18
N ILE A 8 32.82 -30.55 -20.94
CA ILE A 8 32.85 -31.51 -19.84
C ILE A 8 33.32 -30.91 -18.51
N ILE A 9 34.02 -29.75 -18.55
CA ILE A 9 34.59 -29.10 -17.35
C ILE A 9 33.60 -28.16 -16.68
N VAL A 10 32.49 -27.76 -17.30
CA VAL A 10 31.52 -26.79 -16.74
C VAL A 10 30.43 -27.45 -15.88
N VAL A 11 30.34 -28.79 -15.87
CA VAL A 11 29.22 -29.50 -15.20
C VAL A 11 29.52 -29.91 -13.73
N LEU A 12 30.70 -29.64 -13.18
CA LEU A 12 31.13 -30.20 -11.89
C LEU A 12 31.26 -29.22 -10.73
N THR A 13 30.56 -28.06 -10.72
CA THR A 13 30.60 -27.14 -9.58
C THR A 13 29.22 -26.68 -9.07
N PHE A 14 28.28 -27.60 -8.96
CA PHE A 14 27.08 -27.36 -8.14
C PHE A 14 27.17 -28.16 -6.83
N THR A 15 28.03 -27.72 -5.92
CA THR A 15 27.95 -28.15 -4.52
C THR A 15 26.80 -27.38 -3.84
N ALA A 16 25.74 -28.13 -3.53
CA ALA A 16 24.58 -27.66 -2.81
C ALA A 16 24.93 -27.23 -1.39
N CYS A 17 24.84 -25.94 -1.07
CA CYS A 17 24.75 -25.47 0.31
C CYS A 17 23.31 -25.70 0.81
N LYS A 18 23.11 -26.76 1.59
CA LYS A 18 21.93 -26.91 2.46
C LYS A 18 22.02 -25.90 3.59
N THR A 19 21.33 -24.78 3.49
CA THR A 19 21.10 -23.88 4.63
C THR A 19 20.00 -24.47 5.50
N THR A 20 20.40 -25.05 6.61
CA THR A 20 19.48 -25.47 7.68
C THR A 20 18.91 -24.22 8.33
N LYS A 21 17.62 -23.91 8.09
CA LYS A 21 16.88 -22.91 8.86
C LYS A 21 16.68 -23.46 10.27
N GLN A 22 17.49 -23.02 11.22
CA GLN A 22 17.16 -23.13 12.63
C GLN A 22 16.02 -22.16 12.94
N GLN A 23 14.85 -22.72 13.17
CA GLN A 23 13.70 -22.04 13.73
C GLN A 23 13.97 -21.83 15.22
N PRO A 24 13.94 -20.62 15.78
CA PRO A 24 14.01 -20.44 17.21
C PRO A 24 12.72 -20.99 17.82
N GLN A 25 12.83 -22.11 18.53
CA GLN A 25 11.77 -22.60 19.41
C GLN A 25 11.65 -21.63 20.58
N SER A 26 10.61 -20.83 20.56
CA SER A 26 10.15 -20.10 21.74
C SER A 26 9.54 -21.12 22.69
N GLN A 27 10.28 -21.50 23.72
CA GLN A 27 9.75 -22.25 24.87
C GLN A 27 8.85 -21.29 25.67
N TYR A 28 7.56 -21.28 25.36
CA TYR A 28 6.56 -20.73 26.24
C TYR A 28 6.17 -21.80 27.24
N THR A 29 6.76 -21.73 28.44
CA THR A 29 6.33 -22.53 29.60
C THR A 29 4.94 -22.02 30.01
N THR A 30 3.94 -22.84 29.79
CA THR A 30 2.58 -22.58 30.24
C THR A 30 2.51 -22.83 31.74
N ASP A 31 2.58 -21.78 32.56
CA ASP A 31 2.24 -21.85 33.97
C ASP A 31 0.71 -21.73 34.10
N PRO A 32 0.02 -22.69 34.74
CA PRO A 32 -1.47 -22.71 34.78
C PRO A 32 -2.07 -21.89 35.91
N ALA A 33 -1.51 -20.72 36.25
CA ALA A 33 -2.05 -19.90 37.34
C ALA A 33 -1.86 -18.40 37.17
N THR A 34 -2.19 -17.83 35.99
CA THR A 34 -2.37 -16.37 35.92
C THR A 34 -3.51 -16.07 34.95
N GLN A 35 -4.70 -15.98 35.50
CA GLN A 35 -5.85 -15.40 34.81
C GLN A 35 -5.52 -13.93 34.48
N PRO A 36 -5.78 -13.44 33.25
CA PRO A 36 -5.65 -12.02 32.94
C PRO A 36 -6.68 -11.25 33.80
N LYS A 37 -6.17 -10.37 34.67
CA LYS A 37 -7.00 -9.42 35.39
C LYS A 37 -7.61 -8.46 34.37
N VAL A 38 -8.88 -8.65 34.05
CA VAL A 38 -9.68 -7.69 33.33
C VAL A 38 -9.86 -6.48 34.26
N PHE A 39 -9.25 -5.36 33.89
CA PHE A 39 -9.44 -4.10 34.56
C PHE A 39 -10.79 -3.53 34.12
N SER A 40 -11.84 -3.72 34.91
CA SER A 40 -13.15 -3.09 34.72
C SER A 40 -13.08 -1.67 35.27
N VAL A 41 -13.20 -0.68 34.40
CA VAL A 41 -13.43 0.72 34.77
C VAL A 41 -14.93 0.87 35.02
N PRO A 42 -15.39 1.25 36.25
CA PRO A 42 -16.80 1.52 36.50
C PRO A 42 -17.15 2.88 35.89
N GLY A 43 -18.15 2.90 34.98
CA GLY A 43 -18.79 4.13 34.54
C GLY A 43 -18.54 4.59 33.10
N ALA A 44 -18.61 3.68 32.12
CA ALA A 44 -18.88 4.09 30.75
C ALA A 44 -19.92 3.13 30.15
N GLU A 45 -21.17 3.55 30.16
CA GLU A 45 -22.22 2.92 29.36
C GLU A 45 -21.86 3.08 27.90
N LYS A 46 -21.46 1.98 27.26
CA LYS A 46 -21.22 1.88 25.83
C LYS A 46 -22.53 1.49 25.16
N PRO A 47 -23.09 2.32 24.28
CA PRO A 47 -24.12 1.82 23.39
C PRO A 47 -23.50 0.76 22.48
N ALA A 48 -23.98 -0.45 22.59
CA ALA A 48 -23.64 -1.54 21.65
C ALA A 48 -24.30 -1.22 20.32
N VAL A 49 -23.53 -0.59 19.42
CA VAL A 49 -23.85 -0.56 18.00
C VAL A 49 -23.05 -1.70 17.38
N THR A 50 -23.73 -2.79 17.09
CA THR A 50 -23.21 -3.85 16.22
C THR A 50 -23.27 -3.30 14.80
N GLU A 51 -22.25 -2.53 14.40
CA GLU A 51 -22.08 -2.13 13.02
C GLU A 51 -21.49 -3.32 12.25
N THR A 52 -22.32 -3.88 11.39
CA THR A 52 -21.87 -4.78 10.32
C THR A 52 -20.99 -3.94 9.40
N THR A 53 -19.68 -4.00 9.60
CA THR A 53 -18.70 -3.25 8.79
C THR A 53 -18.66 -3.85 7.40
N THR A 54 -19.47 -3.28 6.50
CA THR A 54 -19.30 -3.52 5.07
C THR A 54 -17.93 -2.98 4.65
N SER A 55 -17.22 -3.67 3.78
CA SER A 55 -15.82 -3.37 3.36
C SER A 55 -15.59 -1.92 2.88
N GLY A 56 -16.66 -1.14 2.66
CA GLY A 56 -16.61 0.28 2.31
C GLY A 56 -16.46 1.25 3.50
N ASP A 57 -16.68 0.80 4.73
CA ASP A 57 -16.74 1.65 5.93
C ASP A 57 -15.43 1.73 6.74
N LEU A 58 -14.35 1.16 6.23
CA LEU A 58 -13.04 1.32 6.88
C LEU A 58 -12.63 2.80 6.90
N PRO A 59 -12.07 3.29 8.03
CA PRO A 59 -11.60 4.67 8.13
C PRO A 59 -10.67 5.02 6.97
N ILE A 60 -10.92 6.17 6.32
CA ILE A 60 -10.07 6.65 5.25
C ILE A 60 -8.85 7.32 5.86
N SER A 61 -7.67 6.69 5.69
CA SER A 61 -6.40 7.30 6.08
C SER A 61 -6.19 8.60 5.30
N THR A 62 -5.74 9.65 5.99
CA THR A 62 -5.54 10.97 5.41
C THR A 62 -4.16 11.49 5.81
N LYS A 63 -3.42 12.05 4.83
CA LYS A 63 -2.13 12.72 5.06
C LYS A 63 -2.11 14.05 4.36
N LYS A 64 -1.44 15.03 4.97
CA LYS A 64 -1.11 16.33 4.37
C LYS A 64 0.34 16.31 3.97
N GLU A 65 0.62 16.62 2.71
CA GLU A 65 1.98 16.62 2.16
C GLU A 65 2.12 17.72 1.10
N GLN A 66 3.28 18.36 1.03
CA GLN A 66 3.64 19.16 -0.13
C GLN A 66 4.02 18.20 -1.26
N VAL A 67 3.42 18.41 -2.42
CA VAL A 67 3.64 17.55 -3.59
C VAL A 67 3.83 18.37 -4.86
N SER A 68 4.66 17.83 -5.74
CA SER A 68 4.88 18.36 -7.09
C SER A 68 4.49 17.31 -8.13
N PHE A 69 4.07 17.76 -9.31
CA PHE A 69 3.80 16.87 -10.42
C PHE A 69 5.11 16.42 -11.07
N THR A 70 5.23 15.14 -11.38
CA THR A 70 6.43 14.59 -12.05
C THR A 70 6.43 14.85 -13.55
N GLN A 71 5.26 15.10 -14.13
CA GLN A 71 5.08 15.40 -15.55
C GLN A 71 4.23 16.66 -15.71
N GLN A 72 4.55 17.48 -16.73
CA GLN A 72 3.84 18.72 -16.99
C GLN A 72 2.39 18.46 -17.45
N GLU A 73 2.17 17.39 -18.18
CA GLU A 73 0.85 16.97 -18.65
C GLU A 73 -0.09 16.64 -17.48
N ASP A 74 0.45 15.98 -16.44
CA ASP A 74 -0.30 15.63 -15.22
C ASP A 74 -0.70 16.87 -14.41
N ARG A 75 0.06 17.96 -14.52
CA ARG A 75 -0.22 19.25 -13.88
C ARG A 75 -1.45 19.92 -14.49
N THR A 76 -1.54 19.88 -15.83
CA THR A 76 -2.66 20.48 -16.56
C THR A 76 -3.97 19.79 -16.15
N GLY A 77 -4.91 20.52 -15.58
CA GLY A 77 -6.17 19.98 -15.07
C GLY A 77 -6.17 19.51 -13.61
N ASN A 78 -5.00 19.29 -12.99
CA ASN A 78 -4.90 18.84 -11.60
C ASN A 78 -4.28 19.88 -10.66
N GLU A 79 -3.70 20.97 -11.19
CA GLU A 79 -2.96 21.97 -10.42
C GLU A 79 -3.80 22.64 -9.33
N THR A 80 -5.05 22.94 -9.63
CA THR A 80 -6.00 23.60 -8.72
C THR A 80 -6.68 22.64 -7.75
N ASN A 81 -6.45 21.34 -7.89
CA ASN A 81 -7.01 20.33 -7.01
C ASN A 81 -6.19 20.21 -5.72
N THR A 82 -6.89 19.97 -4.61
CA THR A 82 -6.30 19.88 -3.28
C THR A 82 -6.32 18.44 -2.74
N PHE A 83 -7.28 17.62 -3.19
CA PHE A 83 -7.55 16.29 -2.66
C PHE A 83 -7.21 15.22 -3.71
N PHE A 84 -6.27 14.35 -3.38
CA PHE A 84 -5.75 13.33 -4.28
C PHE A 84 -6.00 11.93 -3.72
N VAL A 85 -6.59 11.05 -4.54
CA VAL A 85 -6.89 9.67 -4.20
C VAL A 85 -5.67 8.81 -4.53
N ILE A 86 -4.93 8.41 -3.51
CA ILE A 86 -3.67 7.68 -3.66
C ILE A 86 -3.90 6.17 -3.59
N ILE A 87 -3.43 5.47 -4.61
CA ILE A 87 -3.55 4.02 -4.78
C ILE A 87 -2.22 3.28 -4.63
N GLY A 88 -1.10 4.01 -4.65
CA GLY A 88 0.23 3.44 -4.49
C GLY A 88 1.26 4.48 -4.05
N SER A 89 2.32 4.02 -3.37
CA SER A 89 3.41 4.85 -2.88
C SER A 89 4.74 4.11 -3.03
N PHE A 90 5.71 4.73 -3.69
CA PHE A 90 6.97 4.12 -4.06
C PHE A 90 8.15 5.02 -3.71
N SER A 91 9.25 4.44 -3.25
CA SER A 91 10.51 5.18 -3.02
C SER A 91 11.30 5.44 -4.31
N GLN A 92 10.98 4.71 -5.39
CA GLN A 92 11.66 4.83 -6.68
C GLN A 92 10.65 5.20 -7.77
N LEU A 93 11.02 6.17 -8.62
CA LEU A 93 10.16 6.66 -9.70
C LEU A 93 9.82 5.56 -10.71
N ASP A 94 10.77 4.67 -11.03
CA ASP A 94 10.54 3.63 -12.03
C ASP A 94 9.49 2.61 -11.56
N ASN A 95 9.44 2.30 -10.26
CA ASN A 95 8.40 1.46 -9.70
C ASN A 95 7.02 2.15 -9.78
N ALA A 96 6.96 3.46 -9.55
CA ALA A 96 5.71 4.23 -9.70
C ALA A 96 5.25 4.27 -11.17
N LYS A 97 6.18 4.41 -12.12
CA LYS A 97 5.88 4.36 -13.56
C LYS A 97 5.35 2.99 -13.98
N ASN A 98 6.00 1.90 -13.57
CA ASN A 98 5.55 0.54 -13.88
C ASN A 98 4.14 0.27 -13.31
N TYR A 99 3.88 0.77 -12.11
CA TYR A 99 2.55 0.65 -11.50
C TYR A 99 1.51 1.53 -12.22
N ARG A 100 1.90 2.73 -12.68
CA ARG A 100 1.06 3.58 -13.54
C ARG A 100 0.62 2.83 -14.80
N GLU A 101 1.54 2.15 -15.50
CA GLU A 101 1.23 1.35 -16.69
C GLU A 101 0.23 0.22 -16.38
N THR A 102 0.38 -0.45 -15.25
CA THR A 102 -0.59 -1.46 -14.80
C THR A 102 -1.99 -0.86 -14.64
N LEU A 103 -2.09 0.30 -14.00
CA LEU A 103 -3.37 0.99 -13.78
C LEU A 103 -3.98 1.53 -15.08
N LEU A 104 -3.16 1.98 -16.05
CA LEU A 104 -3.63 2.37 -17.38
C LEU A 104 -4.29 1.19 -18.10
N ASN A 105 -3.68 -0.01 -18.02
CA ASN A 105 -4.25 -1.23 -18.59
C ASN A 105 -5.56 -1.68 -17.90
N GLU A 106 -5.78 -1.25 -16.66
CA GLU A 106 -7.03 -1.46 -15.91
C GLU A 106 -8.09 -0.37 -16.17
N GLY A 107 -7.80 0.60 -17.03
CA GLY A 107 -8.72 1.67 -17.41
C GLY A 107 -8.72 2.89 -16.50
N PHE A 108 -7.75 3.02 -15.60
CA PHE A 108 -7.54 4.25 -14.83
C PHE A 108 -6.74 5.28 -15.63
N THR A 109 -6.75 6.54 -15.17
CA THR A 109 -5.91 7.63 -15.69
C THR A 109 -4.99 8.16 -14.59
N PRO A 110 -3.99 7.35 -14.17
CA PRO A 110 -3.17 7.70 -13.02
C PRO A 110 -2.14 8.77 -13.34
N ILE A 111 -1.87 9.62 -12.34
CA ILE A 111 -0.79 10.61 -12.34
C ILE A 111 0.21 10.27 -11.24
N ILE A 112 1.46 10.76 -11.37
CA ILE A 112 2.50 10.57 -10.38
C ILE A 112 2.87 11.91 -9.75
N LEU A 113 2.76 11.98 -8.42
CA LEU A 113 3.19 13.11 -7.61
C LEU A 113 4.48 12.76 -6.88
N HIS A 114 5.40 13.70 -6.76
CA HIS A 114 6.57 13.60 -5.89
C HIS A 114 6.31 14.37 -4.60
N SER A 115 6.32 13.67 -3.49
CA SER A 115 6.11 14.22 -2.15
C SER A 115 7.41 14.74 -1.53
N GLU A 116 7.33 15.75 -0.68
CA GLU A 116 8.43 16.25 0.15
C GLU A 116 9.08 15.16 1.02
N THR A 117 8.31 14.11 1.33
CA THR A 117 8.79 12.94 2.08
C THR A 117 9.66 11.98 1.25
N GLY A 118 9.95 12.33 -0.03
CA GLY A 118 10.78 11.54 -0.95
C GLY A 118 10.05 10.38 -1.62
N TYR A 119 8.74 10.25 -1.43
CA TYR A 119 7.95 9.20 -2.09
C TYR A 119 7.28 9.69 -3.37
N TYR A 120 7.14 8.78 -4.33
CA TYR A 120 6.32 8.94 -5.52
C TYR A 120 4.93 8.37 -5.23
N ARG A 121 3.92 9.25 -5.23
CA ARG A 121 2.52 8.91 -4.96
C ARG A 121 1.78 8.71 -6.27
N VAL A 122 1.24 7.51 -6.50
CA VAL A 122 0.41 7.22 -7.67
C VAL A 122 -1.04 7.54 -7.30
N CYS A 123 -1.61 8.52 -7.99
CA CYS A 123 -2.95 9.05 -7.77
C CYS A 123 -3.85 8.69 -8.96
N VAL A 124 -5.06 8.19 -8.70
CA VAL A 124 -6.02 7.84 -9.77
C VAL A 124 -7.10 8.88 -10.01
N ASN A 125 -7.36 9.75 -9.05
CA ASN A 125 -8.31 10.85 -9.18
C ASN A 125 -7.91 12.01 -8.27
N SER A 126 -8.22 13.25 -8.69
CA SER A 126 -8.03 14.45 -7.87
C SER A 126 -9.27 15.32 -7.87
N TYR A 127 -9.49 16.04 -6.78
CA TYR A 127 -10.71 16.84 -6.55
C TYR A 127 -10.39 18.15 -5.85
N LYS A 128 -11.28 19.14 -6.03
CA LYS A 128 -11.29 20.37 -5.25
C LYS A 128 -12.04 20.22 -3.93
N ASN A 129 -12.91 19.20 -3.83
CA ASN A 129 -13.79 18.96 -2.71
C ASN A 129 -13.43 17.64 -2.01
N GLU A 130 -13.26 17.69 -0.67
CA GLU A 130 -12.90 16.53 0.12
C GLU A 130 -13.98 15.43 0.12
N THR A 131 -15.25 15.82 0.16
CA THR A 131 -16.36 14.87 0.19
C THR A 131 -16.38 14.02 -1.09
N GLU A 132 -16.15 14.63 -2.26
CA GLU A 132 -16.06 13.92 -3.54
C GLU A 132 -14.89 12.93 -3.55
N ALA A 133 -13.71 13.36 -3.06
CA ALA A 133 -12.54 12.49 -2.97
C ALA A 133 -12.79 11.29 -2.04
N ARG A 134 -13.42 11.52 -0.88
CA ARG A 134 -13.77 10.45 0.06
C ARG A 134 -14.83 9.50 -0.50
N THR A 135 -15.81 10.01 -1.23
CA THR A 135 -16.79 9.19 -1.93
C THR A 135 -16.10 8.30 -2.95
N ARG A 136 -15.20 8.87 -3.77
CA ARG A 136 -14.44 8.10 -4.74
C ARG A 136 -13.60 6.98 -4.10
N ILE A 137 -13.02 7.22 -2.92
CA ILE A 137 -12.27 6.20 -2.17
C ILE A 137 -13.20 5.03 -1.78
N ARG A 138 -14.39 5.32 -1.27
CA ARG A 138 -15.35 4.25 -0.91
C ARG A 138 -15.77 3.44 -2.14
N ASP A 139 -16.09 4.12 -3.25
CA ASP A 139 -16.47 3.49 -4.52
C ASP A 139 -15.35 2.57 -5.04
N LEU A 140 -14.09 3.05 -4.99
CA LEU A 140 -12.93 2.25 -5.39
C LEU A 140 -12.75 0.99 -4.52
N ARG A 141 -12.85 1.13 -3.21
CA ARG A 141 -12.74 0.01 -2.28
C ARG A 141 -13.84 -1.02 -2.48
N GLN A 142 -15.04 -0.56 -2.81
CA GLN A 142 -16.18 -1.43 -3.08
C GLN A 142 -16.06 -2.14 -4.43
N ALA A 143 -15.69 -1.39 -5.49
CA ALA A 143 -15.57 -1.93 -6.85
C ALA A 143 -14.32 -2.81 -7.03
N PHE A 144 -13.24 -2.49 -6.31
CA PHE A 144 -11.93 -3.14 -6.45
C PHE A 144 -11.35 -3.50 -5.07
N PRO A 145 -11.73 -4.64 -4.46
CA PRO A 145 -11.26 -5.05 -3.12
C PRO A 145 -9.73 -5.10 -2.97
N LYS A 146 -9.01 -5.34 -4.08
CA LYS A 146 -7.53 -5.30 -4.12
C LYS A 146 -6.93 -3.92 -3.81
N TYR A 147 -7.73 -2.86 -3.87
CA TYR A 147 -7.35 -1.48 -3.56
C TYR A 147 -8.01 -0.99 -2.26
N ALA A 148 -8.21 -1.88 -1.28
CA ALA A 148 -8.83 -1.55 0.00
C ALA A 148 -8.02 -0.52 0.83
N ASP A 149 -6.72 -0.41 0.56
CA ASP A 149 -5.77 0.49 1.23
C ASP A 149 -5.66 1.89 0.59
N VAL A 150 -6.50 2.20 -0.40
CA VAL A 150 -6.58 3.55 -1.00
C VAL A 150 -6.81 4.60 0.08
N TRP A 151 -6.08 5.72 0.02
CA TRP A 151 -6.10 6.77 1.02
C TRP A 151 -6.14 8.17 0.40
N LEU A 152 -6.37 9.19 1.25
CA LEU A 152 -6.53 10.58 0.85
C LEU A 152 -5.25 11.38 1.15
N LEU A 153 -4.68 12.01 0.11
CA LEU A 153 -3.64 13.02 0.25
C LEU A 153 -4.27 14.41 0.09
N ILE A 154 -3.96 15.30 1.03
CA ILE A 154 -4.31 16.72 0.99
C ILE A 154 -3.04 17.49 0.65
N LYS A 155 -3.05 18.19 -0.50
CA LYS A 155 -1.94 19.02 -0.94
C LYS A 155 -1.90 20.31 -0.11
N GLU A 156 -0.74 20.61 0.47
CA GLU A 156 -0.40 21.87 1.13
C GLU A 156 0.25 22.87 0.18
#